data_7b8de0c490b79d004bdc1e054597582f
#
_entry.id   7b8de0c490b79d004bdc1e054597582f
#
_cell.length_a   1.000
_cell.length_b   1.000
_cell.length_c   1.000
_cell.angle_alpha   90.00
_cell.angle_beta   90.00
_cell.angle_gamma   90.00
#
_symmetry.space_group_name_H-M   'P 1'
#
loop_
_entity.id
_entity.type
_entity.pdbx_description
1 polymer ?
#
loop_
_entity_poly.entity_id
_entity_poly.type
_entity_poly.pdbx_seq_one_letter_code
_entity_poly.pdbx_strand_id
1 'polypeptide(L)' 'MVKINGEELNVAGKTIAEYLATTNYDPKRIAVERNGDIVFKSHYGETLLQDGDNVEVVSFVGGG' A
#
# COMPACT_ATOMS: atom_id res chain seq x y z
N MET A 1 -0.44 13.63 5.32
CA MET A 1 0.42 12.83 4.44
C MET A 1 0.53 11.40 4.90
N VAL A 2 0.72 10.51 3.98
CA VAL A 2 0.97 9.10 4.25
C VAL A 2 2.40 8.81 3.81
N LYS A 3 3.17 8.15 4.66
CA LYS A 3 4.53 7.77 4.30
C LYS A 3 4.49 6.39 3.66
N ILE A 4 4.93 6.28 2.42
CA ILE A 4 4.96 5.00 1.71
C ILE A 4 6.39 4.75 1.25
N ASN A 5 6.97 3.67 1.77
CA ASN A 5 8.38 3.33 1.51
C ASN A 5 9.30 4.51 1.78
N GLY A 6 9.02 5.23 2.86
CA GLY A 6 9.85 6.37 3.28
C GLY A 6 9.52 7.69 2.60
N GLU A 7 8.60 7.70 1.66
CA GLU A 7 8.24 8.89 0.90
C GLU A 7 6.89 9.43 1.35
N GLU A 8 6.83 10.73 1.64
CA GLU A 8 5.58 11.38 2.05
C GLU A 8 4.72 11.67 0.84
N LEU A 9 3.53 11.09 0.81
CA LEU A 9 2.61 11.23 -0.31
C LEU A 9 1.27 11.74 0.17
N ASN A 10 0.60 12.52 -0.69
CA ASN A 10 -0.70 13.08 -0.36
C ASN A 10 -1.80 12.15 -0.86
N VAL A 11 -1.93 11.01 -0.18
CA VAL A 11 -2.89 9.96 -0.58
C VAL A 11 -3.85 9.59 0.55
N ALA A 12 -3.91 10.40 1.60
CA ALA A 12 -4.87 10.16 2.67
C ALA A 12 -6.30 10.23 2.10
N GLY A 13 -7.14 9.31 2.54
CA GLY A 13 -8.52 9.23 2.06
C GLY A 13 -8.71 8.28 0.88
N LYS A 14 -7.62 7.83 0.26
CA LYS A 14 -7.70 6.81 -0.78
C LYS A 14 -7.61 5.44 -0.15
N THR A 15 -8.24 4.45 -0.77
CA THR A 15 -8.00 3.06 -0.36
C THR A 15 -6.63 2.62 -0.88
N ILE A 16 -6.12 1.54 -0.30
CA ILE A 16 -4.86 0.96 -0.77
C ILE A 16 -5.00 0.58 -2.24
N ALA A 17 -6.13 0.00 -2.63
CA ALA A 17 -6.37 -0.37 -4.02
C ALA A 17 -6.31 0.84 -4.94
N GLU A 18 -6.93 1.95 -4.53
CA GLU A 18 -6.90 3.18 -5.33
C GLU A 18 -5.49 3.72 -5.48
N TYR A 19 -4.71 3.70 -4.39
CA TYR A 19 -3.33 4.13 -4.46
C TYR A 19 -2.54 3.23 -5.42
N LEU A 20 -2.67 1.91 -5.28
CA LEU A 20 -1.91 0.98 -6.11
C LEU A 20 -2.26 1.13 -7.59
N ALA A 21 -3.49 1.53 -7.90
CA ALA A 21 -3.92 1.74 -9.28
C ALA A 21 -3.16 2.89 -9.95
N THR A 22 -2.56 3.79 -9.15
CA THR A 22 -1.77 4.90 -9.70
C THR A 22 -0.31 4.56 -9.86
N THR A 23 0.09 3.33 -9.51
CA THR A 23 1.48 2.89 -9.52
C THR A 23 1.65 1.78 -10.55
N ASN A 24 2.91 1.36 -10.72
CA ASN A 24 3.23 0.22 -11.58
C ASN A 24 3.28 -1.09 -10.80
N TYR A 25 2.91 -1.07 -9.53
CA TYR A 25 2.88 -2.31 -8.75
C TYR A 25 1.81 -3.24 -9.26
N ASP A 26 2.14 -4.53 -9.31
CA ASP A 26 1.17 -5.58 -9.56
C ASP A 26 0.66 -6.07 -8.20
N PRO A 27 -0.61 -5.87 -7.88
CA PRO A 27 -1.14 -6.28 -6.56
C PRO A 27 -0.94 -7.75 -6.26
N LYS A 28 -0.74 -8.58 -7.28
CA LYS A 28 -0.53 -10.01 -7.08
C LYS A 28 0.91 -10.34 -6.68
N ARG A 29 1.81 -9.37 -6.79
CA ARG A 29 3.23 -9.60 -6.58
C ARG A 29 3.82 -8.71 -5.50
N ILE A 30 2.98 -8.19 -4.63
CA ILE A 30 3.41 -7.32 -3.56
C ILE A 30 2.81 -7.75 -2.24
N ALA A 31 3.45 -7.31 -1.17
CA ALA A 31 2.88 -7.35 0.17
C ALA A 31 2.82 -5.91 0.67
N VAL A 32 1.76 -5.60 1.41
CA VAL A 32 1.58 -4.27 1.98
C VAL A 32 1.52 -4.39 3.49
N GLU A 33 2.33 -3.56 4.17
CA GLU A 33 2.25 -3.39 5.60
C GLU A 33 1.79 -1.98 5.90
N ARG A 34 0.92 -1.85 6.87
CA ARG A 34 0.44 -0.55 7.32
C ARG A 34 0.65 -0.48 8.82
N ASN A 35 1.50 0.44 9.25
CA ASN A 35 1.82 0.64 10.67
C ASN A 35 2.26 -0.65 11.35
N GLY A 36 3.05 -1.46 10.62
CA GLY A 36 3.58 -2.70 11.14
C GLY A 36 2.71 -3.92 10.95
N ASP A 37 1.48 -3.76 10.45
CA ASP A 37 0.56 -4.87 10.27
C ASP A 37 0.39 -5.17 8.79
N ILE A 38 0.40 -6.46 8.44
CA ILE A 38 0.16 -6.87 7.06
C ILE A 38 -1.31 -6.64 6.71
N VAL A 39 -1.55 -6.04 5.55
CA VAL A 39 -2.88 -5.89 5.00
C VAL A 39 -3.06 -6.94 3.92
N PHE A 40 -4.06 -7.80 4.09
CA PHE A 40 -4.31 -8.84 3.10
C PHE A 40 -4.92 -8.25 1.84
N LYS A 41 -4.59 -8.87 0.72
CA LYS A 41 -5.02 -8.40 -0.60
C LYS A 41 -6.53 -8.22 -0.68
N SER A 42 -7.29 -9.10 -0.05
CA SER A 42 -8.74 -9.02 -0.05
C SER A 42 -9.27 -7.74 0.63
N HIS A 43 -8.43 -7.05 1.39
CA HIS A 43 -8.84 -5.84 2.11
C HIS A 43 -8.33 -4.55 1.46
N TYR A 44 -7.61 -4.64 0.35
CA TYR A 44 -7.05 -3.44 -0.27
C TYR A 44 -8.12 -2.44 -0.69
N GLY A 45 -9.26 -2.93 -1.11
CA GLY A 45 -10.34 -2.07 -1.60
C GLY A 45 -11.15 -1.39 -0.49
N GLU A 46 -10.94 -1.78 0.76
CA GLU A 46 -11.72 -1.21 1.87
C GLU A 46 -10.84 -0.62 2.97
N THR A 47 -9.52 -0.66 2.81
CA THR A 47 -8.61 -0.08 3.78
C THR A 47 -8.24 1.33 3.35
N LEU A 48 -8.73 2.32 4.08
CA LEU A 48 -8.44 3.73 3.79
C LEU A 48 -7.09 4.11 4.38
N LEU A 49 -6.28 4.76 3.57
CA LEU A 49 -5.03 5.36 4.04
C LEU A 49 -5.37 6.62 4.81
N GLN A 50 -4.68 6.84 5.92
CA GLN A 50 -4.94 7.97 6.80
C GLN A 50 -3.67 8.77 7.02
N ASP A 51 -3.87 10.06 7.32
CA ASP A 51 -2.76 10.92 7.69
C ASP A 51 -1.94 10.28 8.79
N GLY A 52 -0.63 10.30 8.62
CA GLY A 52 0.27 9.75 9.63
C GLY A 52 0.56 8.26 9.46
N ASP A 53 -0.12 7.60 8.55
CA ASP A 53 0.16 6.18 8.31
C ASP A 53 1.58 5.99 7.76
N ASN A 54 2.19 4.89 8.17
CA ASN A 54 3.47 4.45 7.65
C ASN A 54 3.23 3.12 6.93
N VAL A 55 3.41 3.14 5.62
CA VAL A 55 3.07 2.01 4.75
C VAL A 55 4.33 1.53 4.05
N GLU A 56 4.48 0.22 3.97
CA GLU A 56 5.57 -0.37 3.21
C GLU A 56 4.99 -1.32 2.16
N VAL A 57 5.47 -1.17 0.94
CA VAL A 57 5.09 -2.03 -0.17
C VAL A 57 6.33 -2.77 -0.63
N VAL A 58 6.28 -4.09 -0.59
CA VAL A 58 7.40 -4.94 -0.96
C VAL A 58 7.00 -5.75 -2.19
N SER A 59 7.83 -5.72 -3.22
CA SER A 59 7.59 -6.49 -4.44
C SER A 59 8.29 -7.83 -4.33
N PHE A 60 7.61 -8.88 -4.78
CA PHE A 60 8.22 -10.19 -4.91
C PHE A 60 8.80 -10.33 -6.30
N VAL A 61 10.07 -10.64 -6.36
CA VAL A 61 10.77 -10.81 -7.64
C VAL A 61 10.73 -12.28 -8.02
N GLY A 62 10.53 -12.51 -9.32
CA GLY A 62 10.67 -13.85 -9.83
C GLY A 62 9.49 -14.74 -9.55
N GLY A 63 8.47 -14.24 -9.03
CA GLY A 63 7.18 -14.87 -8.91
C GLY A 63 7.16 -16.39 -8.95
N GLY A 64 8.20 -16.94 -8.44
CA GLY A 64 8.39 -18.40 -8.51
C GLY A 64 7.17 -19.09 -8.11
#